data_25b90c2afac2f3ff2c2bee63cda6d980
#
_entry.id   25b90c2afac2f3ff2c2bee63cda6d980
#
_cell.length_a   1.000
_cell.length_b   1.000
_cell.length_c   1.000
_cell.angle_alpha   90.00
_cell.angle_beta   90.00
_cell.angle_gamma   90.00
#
_symmetry.space_group_name_H-M   'P 1'
#
loop_
_entity.id
_entity.type
_entity.pdbx_description
1 polymer ?
#
loop_
_entity_poly.entity_id
_entity_poly.type
_entity_poly.pdbx_seq_one_letter_code
_entity_poly.pdbx_strand_id
1 'polypeptide(L)'
;MVATPQSLHEFVNYRQQYITGRERSQAQVFLDRFFQAFGHQGALQAGAEYEVAIAKGSNKGKTGFADLVWKPRVLIEMKKQGEDLGKHYRQAFNYWTRIVPNRPRYVMLCNFDQFWIYDFDNQVDEPVDIINLEQLPERSSAFGFMGLEQQNPVFQNNQVVVTKETARKMGELCEILKQRGEKEGFSILAAQRLVLQCVLAMFAEDRGMLPTDMFINCIQDCLGGKSSYDVLGGLFQEMNRPGVSPAGTYKG
;
A
#
# COMPACT_ATOMS: atom_id res chain seq x y z
N MET A 1 5.49 -25.61 -11.57
CA MET A 1 4.04 -25.32 -11.76
C MET A 1 3.89 -23.81 -11.59
N VAL A 2 3.03 -23.17 -12.31
CA VAL A 2 2.72 -21.75 -12.11
C VAL A 2 1.78 -21.64 -10.91
N ALA A 3 1.85 -20.57 -10.14
CA ALA A 3 0.88 -20.29 -9.07
C ALA A 3 -0.55 -20.33 -9.65
N THR A 4 -1.41 -21.12 -9.04
CA THR A 4 -2.82 -21.22 -9.40
C THR A 4 -3.68 -20.81 -8.21
N PRO A 5 -4.90 -20.31 -8.40
CA PRO A 5 -5.80 -20.06 -7.28
C PRO A 5 -5.97 -21.29 -6.39
N GLN A 6 -5.96 -22.50 -6.97
CA GLN A 6 -6.07 -23.74 -6.22
C GLN A 6 -4.87 -23.97 -5.30
N SER A 7 -3.62 -23.80 -5.78
CA SER A 7 -2.42 -23.99 -4.94
C SER A 7 -2.35 -23.00 -3.78
N LEU A 8 -2.86 -21.80 -3.98
CA LEU A 8 -2.94 -20.77 -2.93
C LEU A 8 -4.03 -21.11 -1.90
N HIS A 9 -5.20 -21.61 -2.34
CA HIS A 9 -6.23 -22.12 -1.41
C HIS A 9 -5.73 -23.34 -0.60
N GLU A 10 -5.00 -24.24 -1.23
CA GLU A 10 -4.38 -25.39 -0.53
C GLU A 10 -3.38 -24.92 0.54
N PHE A 11 -2.60 -23.89 0.25
CA PHE A 11 -1.69 -23.27 1.23
C PHE A 11 -2.43 -22.65 2.40
N VAL A 12 -3.51 -21.88 2.15
CA VAL A 12 -4.34 -21.28 3.20
C VAL A 12 -4.92 -22.35 4.11
N ASN A 13 -5.49 -23.41 3.52
CA ASN A 13 -6.03 -24.56 4.27
C ASN A 13 -4.94 -25.29 5.07
N TYR A 14 -3.76 -25.50 4.48
CA TYR A 14 -2.63 -26.10 5.19
C TYR A 14 -2.23 -25.29 6.41
N ARG A 15 -2.12 -23.95 6.26
CA ARG A 15 -1.80 -23.08 7.40
C ARG A 15 -2.85 -23.19 8.47
N GLN A 16 -4.14 -23.13 8.15
CA GLN A 16 -5.23 -23.21 9.13
C GLN A 16 -5.25 -24.54 9.86
N GLN A 17 -4.92 -25.64 9.18
CA GLN A 17 -5.00 -26.99 9.74
C GLN A 17 -3.76 -27.39 10.54
N TYR A 18 -2.55 -27.00 10.14
CA TYR A 18 -1.30 -27.55 10.67
C TYR A 18 -0.38 -26.53 11.33
N ILE A 19 -0.55 -25.24 11.05
CA ILE A 19 0.34 -24.19 11.58
C ILE A 19 -0.37 -23.42 12.69
N THR A 20 0.23 -23.44 13.87
CA THR A 20 -0.32 -22.76 15.08
C THR A 20 0.29 -21.38 15.33
N GLY A 21 1.09 -20.86 14.39
CA GLY A 21 1.66 -19.51 14.44
C GLY A 21 2.82 -19.34 15.42
N ARG A 22 3.55 -20.41 15.71
CA ARG A 22 4.78 -20.37 16.52
C ARG A 22 5.98 -20.01 15.66
N GLU A 23 6.45 -18.77 15.75
CA GLU A 23 7.54 -18.22 14.93
C GLU A 23 8.75 -19.18 14.87
N ARG A 24 9.35 -19.51 15.99
CA ARG A 24 10.59 -20.29 16.05
C ARG A 24 10.52 -21.69 15.46
N SER A 25 9.38 -22.35 15.55
CA SER A 25 9.27 -23.76 15.14
C SER A 25 8.54 -23.96 13.81
N GLN A 26 7.85 -22.95 13.32
CA GLN A 26 6.96 -23.11 12.16
C GLN A 26 7.22 -22.12 11.02
N ALA A 27 8.05 -21.07 11.24
CA ALA A 27 8.34 -20.07 10.22
C ALA A 27 8.92 -20.70 8.95
N GLN A 28 9.94 -21.54 9.06
CA GLN A 28 10.57 -22.16 7.90
C GLN A 28 9.62 -23.07 7.12
N VAL A 29 8.81 -23.89 7.83
CA VAL A 29 7.81 -24.75 7.19
C VAL A 29 6.74 -23.92 6.49
N PHE A 30 6.26 -22.85 7.13
CA PHE A 30 5.28 -21.94 6.53
C PHE A 30 5.85 -21.28 5.26
N LEU A 31 7.06 -20.74 5.33
CA LEU A 31 7.72 -20.11 4.18
C LEU A 31 7.98 -21.08 3.05
N ASP A 32 8.44 -22.30 3.36
CA ASP A 32 8.66 -23.31 2.33
C ASP A 32 7.36 -23.67 1.60
N ARG A 33 6.26 -23.88 2.35
CA ARG A 33 4.92 -24.09 1.77
C ARG A 33 4.41 -22.91 0.99
N PHE A 34 4.72 -21.69 1.44
CA PHE A 34 4.38 -20.46 0.72
C PHE A 34 5.08 -20.42 -0.65
N PHE A 35 6.37 -20.74 -0.71
CA PHE A 35 7.10 -20.86 -1.99
C PHE A 35 6.49 -21.93 -2.89
N GLN A 36 6.12 -23.09 -2.34
CA GLN A 36 5.47 -24.17 -3.09
C GLN A 36 4.13 -23.72 -3.69
N ALA A 37 3.35 -22.94 -2.97
CA ALA A 37 2.09 -22.37 -3.46
C ALA A 37 2.27 -21.46 -4.68
N PHE A 38 3.44 -20.81 -4.81
CA PHE A 38 3.83 -20.02 -5.98
C PHE A 38 4.57 -20.82 -7.06
N GLY A 39 4.59 -22.17 -6.95
CA GLY A 39 5.08 -23.07 -7.99
C GLY A 39 6.54 -23.48 -7.86
N HIS A 40 7.26 -23.02 -6.83
CA HIS A 40 8.62 -23.46 -6.53
C HIS A 40 8.61 -24.86 -5.89
N GLN A 41 9.75 -25.54 -5.90
CA GLN A 41 9.90 -26.80 -5.17
C GLN A 41 10.06 -26.57 -3.65
N GLY A 42 10.48 -25.39 -3.26
CA GLY A 42 10.69 -24.91 -1.91
C GLY A 42 11.52 -23.62 -1.92
N ALA A 43 11.70 -23.00 -0.78
CA ALA A 43 12.42 -21.74 -0.69
C ALA A 43 13.92 -21.89 -1.03
N LEU A 44 14.57 -22.91 -0.50
CA LEU A 44 15.99 -23.18 -0.79
C LEU A 44 16.22 -23.50 -2.28
N GLN A 45 15.34 -24.29 -2.89
CA GLN A 45 15.42 -24.63 -4.31
C GLN A 45 15.17 -23.43 -5.22
N ALA A 46 14.43 -22.43 -4.73
CA ALA A 46 14.24 -21.15 -5.42
C ALA A 46 15.48 -20.23 -5.31
N GLY A 47 16.47 -20.60 -4.49
CA GLY A 47 17.67 -19.80 -4.24
C GLY A 47 17.51 -18.77 -3.08
N ALA A 48 16.51 -18.95 -2.23
CA ALA A 48 16.38 -18.18 -0.99
C ALA A 48 17.27 -18.79 0.11
N GLU A 49 17.67 -17.96 1.05
CA GLU A 49 18.50 -18.34 2.20
C GLU A 49 17.74 -18.06 3.50
N TYR A 50 17.73 -19.02 4.44
CA TYR A 50 17.17 -18.83 5.79
C TYR A 50 18.20 -18.32 6.76
N GLU A 51 17.75 -17.64 7.82
CA GLU A 51 18.56 -17.19 8.97
C GLU A 51 19.80 -16.41 8.51
N VAL A 52 19.62 -15.47 7.58
CA VAL A 52 20.75 -14.71 7.02
C VAL A 52 21.28 -13.72 8.06
N ALA A 53 22.56 -13.85 8.38
CA ALA A 53 23.23 -12.99 9.35
C ALA A 53 23.35 -11.55 8.85
N ILE A 54 22.79 -10.58 9.59
CA ILE A 54 22.83 -9.16 9.31
C ILE A 54 23.68 -8.44 10.38
N ALA A 55 24.78 -7.82 9.97
CA ALA A 55 25.62 -7.05 10.88
C ALA A 55 24.84 -5.86 11.48
N LYS A 56 24.66 -5.82 12.80
CA LYS A 56 24.08 -4.67 13.50
C LYS A 56 25.17 -3.63 13.71
N GLY A 57 25.17 -2.51 12.94
CA GLY A 57 26.10 -1.36 12.98
C GLY A 57 26.80 -1.10 14.32
N SER A 58 26.97 0.11 14.79
CA SER A 58 27.82 0.56 15.89
C SER A 58 27.79 -0.18 17.24
N ASN A 59 26.90 -1.10 17.48
CA ASN A 59 26.91 -2.00 18.63
C ASN A 59 27.84 -3.20 18.36
N LYS A 60 29.11 -3.08 18.71
CA LYS A 60 30.11 -4.15 18.62
C LYS A 60 29.50 -5.49 19.10
N GLY A 61 29.40 -6.47 18.20
CA GLY A 61 29.14 -7.86 18.52
C GLY A 61 27.69 -8.34 18.49
N LYS A 62 26.67 -7.53 18.11
CA LYS A 62 25.31 -8.02 17.94
C LYS A 62 25.00 -8.26 16.46
N THR A 63 24.88 -9.53 16.10
CA THR A 63 24.36 -9.97 14.80
C THR A 63 22.84 -10.15 14.91
N GLY A 64 22.08 -9.66 13.96
CA GLY A 64 20.69 -10.04 13.76
C GLY A 64 20.61 -11.10 12.67
N PHE A 65 19.50 -11.80 12.60
CA PHE A 65 19.25 -12.77 11.55
C PHE A 65 17.93 -12.42 10.89
N ALA A 66 17.95 -12.32 9.56
CA ALA A 66 16.73 -12.21 8.77
C ALA A 66 16.19 -13.62 8.54
N ASP A 67 14.90 -13.83 8.75
CA ASP A 67 14.32 -15.18 8.69
C ASP A 67 14.46 -15.80 7.30
N LEU A 68 14.28 -14.99 6.23
CA LEU A 68 14.53 -15.43 4.86
C LEU A 68 14.96 -14.24 3.98
N VAL A 69 15.96 -14.46 3.13
CA VAL A 69 16.38 -13.52 2.09
C VAL A 69 16.44 -14.21 0.73
N TRP A 70 15.67 -13.72 -0.22
CA TRP A 70 15.67 -14.18 -1.61
C TRP A 70 16.10 -13.03 -2.55
N LYS A 71 17.37 -12.98 -2.85
CA LYS A 71 17.94 -11.93 -3.70
C LYS A 71 17.63 -12.15 -5.17
N PRO A 72 17.33 -11.09 -5.94
CA PRO A 72 17.11 -9.70 -5.54
C PRO A 72 15.65 -9.40 -5.23
N ARG A 73 14.79 -10.39 -4.93
CA ARG A 73 13.34 -10.27 -4.92
C ARG A 73 12.76 -9.78 -3.60
N VAL A 74 12.95 -10.54 -2.51
CA VAL A 74 12.28 -10.26 -1.25
C VAL A 74 13.11 -10.63 -0.03
N LEU A 75 13.04 -9.80 1.03
CA LEU A 75 13.39 -10.13 2.39
C LEU A 75 12.10 -10.40 3.16
N ILE A 76 12.04 -11.50 3.91
CA ILE A 76 10.87 -11.87 4.71
C ILE A 76 11.27 -11.98 6.18
N GLU A 77 10.50 -11.31 7.04
CA GLU A 77 10.58 -11.41 8.50
C GLU A 77 9.29 -12.02 9.03
N MET A 78 9.40 -13.10 9.75
CA MET A 78 8.29 -13.76 10.42
C MET A 78 8.10 -13.26 11.83
N LYS A 79 6.88 -13.21 12.28
CA LYS A 79 6.51 -12.87 13.65
C LYS A 79 5.46 -13.85 14.16
N LYS A 80 5.34 -13.95 15.48
CA LYS A 80 4.33 -14.78 16.11
C LYS A 80 2.92 -14.37 15.66
N GLN A 81 2.02 -15.35 15.54
CA GLN A 81 0.62 -15.11 15.24
C GLN A 81 -0.01 -14.07 16.20
N GLY A 82 -0.78 -13.14 15.61
CA GLY A 82 -1.46 -12.07 16.35
C GLY A 82 -0.55 -10.92 16.80
N GLU A 83 0.75 -10.96 16.45
CA GLU A 83 1.65 -9.85 16.76
C GLU A 83 1.42 -8.69 15.77
N ASP A 84 1.48 -7.46 16.31
CA ASP A 84 1.36 -6.23 15.53
C ASP A 84 2.63 -6.04 14.69
N LEU A 85 2.51 -6.22 13.38
CA LEU A 85 3.63 -6.14 12.45
C LEU A 85 4.23 -4.73 12.34
N GLY A 86 3.45 -3.68 12.60
CA GLY A 86 3.94 -2.30 12.57
C GLY A 86 5.09 -2.04 13.55
N LYS A 87 5.12 -2.74 14.68
CA LYS A 87 6.20 -2.65 15.67
C LYS A 87 7.54 -3.16 15.14
N HIS A 88 7.52 -3.99 14.08
CA HIS A 88 8.71 -4.62 13.49
C HIS A 88 9.23 -3.90 12.25
N TYR A 89 8.55 -2.84 11.80
CA TYR A 89 8.96 -2.01 10.67
C TYR A 89 10.44 -1.60 10.73
N ARG A 90 10.87 -1.03 11.86
CA ARG A 90 12.27 -0.56 12.03
C ARG A 90 13.29 -1.70 11.91
N GLN A 91 12.96 -2.89 12.37
CA GLN A 91 13.83 -4.06 12.24
C GLN A 91 14.00 -4.43 10.78
N ALA A 92 12.89 -4.59 10.06
CA ALA A 92 12.86 -4.95 8.65
C ALA A 92 13.58 -3.92 7.77
N PHE A 93 13.31 -2.63 7.99
CA PHE A 93 14.01 -1.54 7.31
C PHE A 93 15.52 -1.55 7.56
N ASN A 94 15.95 -1.73 8.81
CA ASN A 94 17.37 -1.84 9.16
C ASN A 94 18.06 -3.05 8.53
N TYR A 95 17.38 -4.18 8.40
CA TYR A 95 17.91 -5.35 7.73
C TYR A 95 18.03 -5.09 6.23
N TRP A 96 17.00 -4.57 5.61
CA TRP A 96 16.98 -4.24 4.20
C TRP A 96 18.10 -3.26 3.82
N THR A 97 18.35 -2.20 4.61
CA THR A 97 19.41 -1.22 4.31
C THR A 97 20.82 -1.81 4.36
N ARG A 98 21.03 -2.94 5.04
CA ARG A 98 22.33 -3.58 5.23
C ARG A 98 22.62 -4.74 4.32
N ILE A 99 21.63 -5.21 3.58
CA ILE A 99 21.84 -6.25 2.57
C ILE A 99 22.38 -5.59 1.31
N VAL A 100 23.71 -5.60 1.18
CA VAL A 100 24.44 -5.13 0.00
C VAL A 100 25.53 -6.14 -0.34
N PRO A 101 25.87 -6.39 -1.61
CA PRO A 101 25.16 -5.98 -2.82
C PRO A 101 23.88 -6.81 -3.07
N ASN A 102 23.14 -6.49 -4.14
CA ASN A 102 21.93 -7.22 -4.55
C ASN A 102 20.81 -7.20 -3.48
N ARG A 103 20.50 -5.99 -3.00
CA ARG A 103 19.42 -5.77 -2.04
C ARG A 103 18.09 -6.27 -2.60
N PRO A 104 17.29 -7.00 -1.81
CA PRO A 104 15.94 -7.37 -2.21
C PRO A 104 15.08 -6.16 -2.53
N ARG A 105 14.29 -6.23 -3.61
CA ARG A 105 13.39 -5.15 -4.00
C ARG A 105 12.28 -4.93 -2.99
N TYR A 106 11.70 -6.03 -2.48
CA TYR A 106 10.57 -5.98 -1.56
C TYR A 106 10.97 -6.47 -0.18
N VAL A 107 10.25 -5.99 0.83
CA VAL A 107 10.34 -6.49 2.20
C VAL A 107 8.95 -6.92 2.63
N MET A 108 8.84 -8.09 3.25
CA MET A 108 7.58 -8.63 3.72
C MET A 108 7.67 -8.97 5.21
N LEU A 109 6.79 -8.39 6.00
CA LEU A 109 6.53 -8.82 7.37
C LEU A 109 5.33 -9.77 7.37
N CYS A 110 5.43 -10.89 8.08
CA CYS A 110 4.35 -11.86 8.16
C CYS A 110 4.20 -12.42 9.58
N ASN A 111 2.96 -12.56 10.04
CA ASN A 111 2.62 -13.16 11.34
C ASN A 111 1.74 -14.41 11.20
N PHE A 112 1.83 -15.12 10.08
CA PHE A 112 1.02 -16.26 9.66
C PHE A 112 -0.43 -15.94 9.26
N ASP A 113 -0.97 -14.78 9.64
CA ASP A 113 -2.33 -14.35 9.33
C ASP A 113 -2.36 -13.16 8.37
N GLN A 114 -1.29 -12.37 8.35
CA GLN A 114 -1.17 -11.16 7.55
C GLN A 114 0.19 -11.08 6.88
N PHE A 115 0.19 -10.48 5.70
CA PHE A 115 1.38 -10.11 4.93
C PHE A 115 1.38 -8.59 4.76
N TRP A 116 2.39 -7.92 5.31
CA TRP A 116 2.65 -6.50 5.11
C TRP A 116 3.82 -6.36 4.15
N ILE A 117 3.56 -5.84 2.94
CA ILE A 117 4.55 -5.71 1.87
C ILE A 117 5.03 -4.28 1.81
N TYR A 118 6.34 -4.09 1.78
CA TYR A 118 7.01 -2.80 1.63
C TYR A 118 7.81 -2.77 0.33
N ASP A 119 7.83 -1.61 -0.31
CA ASP A 119 8.68 -1.25 -1.44
C ASP A 119 9.44 0.04 -1.07
N PHE A 120 10.53 -0.10 -0.33
CA PHE A 120 11.27 1.03 0.22
C PHE A 120 11.96 1.92 -0.82
N ASP A 121 12.02 1.50 -2.09
CA ASP A 121 12.49 2.37 -3.17
C ASP A 121 11.42 3.37 -3.61
N ASN A 122 10.14 3.08 -3.33
CA ASN A 122 9.02 3.92 -3.72
C ASN A 122 8.31 4.59 -2.54
N GLN A 123 8.21 3.89 -1.41
CA GLN A 123 7.40 4.31 -0.26
C GLN A 123 8.04 3.82 1.03
N VAL A 124 8.47 4.74 1.89
CA VAL A 124 9.27 4.40 3.09
C VAL A 124 8.39 4.19 4.32
N ASP A 125 7.37 5.03 4.52
CA ASP A 125 6.68 5.15 5.81
C ASP A 125 5.60 4.09 6.05
N GLU A 126 4.99 3.57 4.98
CA GLU A 126 3.85 2.66 5.05
C GLU A 126 4.01 1.45 4.12
N PRO A 127 3.38 0.31 4.43
CA PRO A 127 3.36 -0.83 3.51
C PRO A 127 2.61 -0.46 2.23
N VAL A 128 3.13 -0.92 1.09
CA VAL A 128 2.45 -0.78 -0.22
C VAL A 128 1.23 -1.69 -0.33
N ASP A 129 1.16 -2.72 0.52
CA ASP A 129 -0.03 -3.57 0.65
C ASP A 129 -0.08 -4.29 2.01
N ILE A 130 -1.31 -4.54 2.48
CA ILE A 130 -1.61 -5.36 3.67
C ILE A 130 -2.65 -6.38 3.25
N ILE A 131 -2.30 -7.66 3.31
CA ILE A 131 -3.12 -8.75 2.81
C ILE A 131 -3.32 -9.77 3.93
N ASN A 132 -4.58 -10.10 4.24
CA ASN A 132 -4.87 -11.20 5.14
C ASN A 132 -4.68 -12.54 4.42
N LEU A 133 -4.32 -13.57 5.15
CA LEU A 133 -4.04 -14.90 4.60
C LEU A 133 -5.20 -15.43 3.74
N GLU A 134 -6.44 -15.25 4.17
CA GLU A 134 -7.63 -15.72 3.46
C GLU A 134 -7.81 -15.03 2.10
N GLN A 135 -7.30 -13.82 1.96
CA GLN A 135 -7.36 -13.04 0.71
C GLN A 135 -6.26 -13.41 -0.28
N LEU A 136 -5.29 -14.23 0.12
CA LEU A 136 -4.13 -14.58 -0.70
C LEU A 136 -4.48 -15.10 -2.11
N PRO A 137 -5.48 -16.00 -2.29
CA PRO A 137 -5.84 -16.50 -3.62
C PRO A 137 -6.37 -15.39 -4.54
N GLU A 138 -7.15 -14.46 -4.02
CA GLU A 138 -7.77 -13.36 -4.75
C GLU A 138 -6.79 -12.20 -5.01
N ARG A 139 -5.84 -12.02 -4.08
CA ARG A 139 -4.84 -10.97 -4.07
C ARG A 139 -3.44 -11.45 -4.51
N SER A 140 -3.36 -12.57 -5.20
CA SER A 140 -2.09 -13.17 -5.67
C SER A 140 -1.27 -12.23 -6.57
N SER A 141 -1.91 -11.30 -7.26
CA SER A 141 -1.24 -10.28 -8.07
C SER A 141 -0.31 -9.36 -7.27
N ALA A 142 -0.57 -9.14 -5.98
CA ALA A 142 0.33 -8.39 -5.10
C ALA A 142 1.64 -9.14 -4.81
N PHE A 143 1.68 -10.43 -5.04
CA PHE A 143 2.85 -11.29 -4.87
C PHE A 143 3.52 -11.66 -6.20
N GLY A 144 3.36 -10.85 -7.25
CA GLY A 144 3.96 -11.11 -8.57
C GLY A 144 5.47 -11.37 -8.53
N PHE A 145 6.17 -10.84 -7.52
CA PHE A 145 7.58 -11.10 -7.28
C PHE A 145 7.87 -12.52 -6.75
N MET A 146 6.86 -13.26 -6.27
CA MET A 146 7.01 -14.63 -5.77
C MET A 146 6.92 -15.68 -6.88
N GLY A 147 6.37 -15.36 -8.05
CA GLY A 147 6.18 -16.32 -9.13
C GLY A 147 7.50 -16.85 -9.72
N LEU A 148 7.44 -18.00 -10.44
CA LEU A 148 8.58 -18.55 -11.19
C LEU A 148 9.10 -17.50 -12.18
N GLU A 149 8.22 -16.93 -12.97
CA GLU A 149 8.49 -15.72 -13.77
C GLU A 149 8.08 -14.51 -12.95
N GLN A 150 9.03 -13.61 -12.74
CA GLN A 150 8.77 -12.39 -11.98
C GLN A 150 7.83 -11.48 -12.76
N GLN A 151 6.70 -11.17 -12.15
CA GLN A 151 5.73 -10.21 -12.66
C GLN A 151 5.73 -8.96 -11.78
N ASN A 152 5.36 -7.83 -12.37
CA ASN A 152 5.17 -6.60 -11.59
C ASN A 152 3.96 -6.77 -10.66
N PRO A 153 4.15 -6.64 -9.35
CA PRO A 153 3.05 -6.76 -8.41
C PRO A 153 2.06 -5.59 -8.55
N VAL A 154 0.80 -5.88 -8.24
CA VAL A 154 -0.28 -4.88 -8.20
C VAL A 154 -0.68 -4.65 -6.75
N PHE A 155 -0.28 -3.51 -6.21
CA PHE A 155 -0.53 -3.11 -4.83
C PHE A 155 -1.73 -2.18 -4.72
N GLN A 156 -2.45 -2.22 -3.59
CA GLN A 156 -3.58 -1.33 -3.32
C GLN A 156 -3.17 0.00 -2.68
N ASN A 157 -2.10 0.03 -1.92
CA ASN A 157 -1.60 1.23 -1.24
C ASN A 157 -0.28 1.73 -1.83
N ASN A 158 -0.15 1.75 -3.15
CA ASN A 158 1.01 2.34 -3.80
C ASN A 158 0.79 3.85 -3.99
N GLN A 159 1.20 4.63 -3.00
CA GLN A 159 1.02 6.10 -2.97
C GLN A 159 1.63 6.78 -4.20
N VAL A 160 2.75 6.29 -4.72
CA VAL A 160 3.38 6.88 -5.93
C VAL A 160 2.51 6.67 -7.17
N VAL A 161 1.94 5.47 -7.34
CA VAL A 161 1.04 5.18 -8.47
C VAL A 161 -0.25 5.97 -8.32
N VAL A 162 -0.85 5.97 -7.12
CA VAL A 162 -2.07 6.74 -6.82
C VAL A 162 -1.84 8.23 -7.04
N THR A 163 -0.70 8.77 -6.56
CA THR A 163 -0.37 10.19 -6.75
C THR A 163 -0.17 10.55 -8.22
N LYS A 164 0.54 9.72 -9.00
CA LYS A 164 0.73 9.94 -10.45
C LYS A 164 -0.60 9.89 -11.19
N GLU A 165 -1.44 8.91 -10.90
CA GLU A 165 -2.75 8.76 -11.53
C GLU A 165 -3.67 9.94 -11.17
N THR A 166 -3.68 10.35 -9.92
CA THR A 166 -4.43 11.52 -9.46
C THR A 166 -3.92 12.80 -10.15
N ALA A 167 -2.61 13.01 -10.21
CA ALA A 167 -2.03 14.16 -10.90
C ALA A 167 -2.39 14.18 -12.40
N ARG A 168 -2.37 13.01 -13.05
CA ARG A 168 -2.80 12.87 -14.46
C ARG A 168 -4.26 13.27 -14.65
N LYS A 169 -5.16 12.71 -13.82
CA LYS A 169 -6.60 13.03 -13.88
C LYS A 169 -6.88 14.51 -13.58
N MET A 170 -6.15 15.11 -12.64
CA MET A 170 -6.26 16.55 -12.38
C MET A 170 -5.77 17.39 -13.56
N GLY A 171 -4.70 16.96 -14.24
CA GLY A 171 -4.24 17.60 -15.47
C GLY A 171 -5.26 17.53 -16.59
N GLU A 172 -5.89 16.38 -16.80
CA GLU A 172 -6.98 16.19 -17.77
C GLU A 172 -8.19 17.07 -17.47
N LEU A 173 -8.62 17.12 -16.20
CA LEU A 173 -9.70 18.00 -15.77
C LEU A 173 -9.36 19.47 -16.03
N CYS A 174 -8.14 19.90 -15.73
CA CYS A 174 -7.69 21.26 -15.97
C CYS A 174 -7.74 21.62 -17.48
N GLU A 175 -7.31 20.69 -18.35
CA GLU A 175 -7.35 20.89 -19.80
C GLU A 175 -8.79 20.95 -20.34
N ILE A 176 -9.68 20.08 -19.87
CA ILE A 176 -11.12 20.13 -20.21
C ILE A 176 -11.72 21.48 -19.81
N LEU A 177 -11.43 21.94 -18.59
CA LEU A 177 -11.92 23.22 -18.11
C LEU A 177 -11.35 24.40 -18.91
N LYS A 178 -10.08 24.34 -19.33
CA LYS A 178 -9.47 25.36 -20.18
C LYS A 178 -10.17 25.44 -21.53
N GLN A 179 -10.39 24.31 -22.21
CA GLN A 179 -11.09 24.26 -23.49
C GLN A 179 -12.53 24.75 -23.38
N ARG A 180 -13.18 24.48 -22.26
CA ARG A 180 -14.50 25.03 -21.95
C ARG A 180 -14.45 26.53 -21.72
N GLY A 181 -13.43 27.03 -21.01
CA GLY A 181 -13.22 28.46 -20.77
C GLY A 181 -13.04 29.28 -22.04
N GLU A 182 -12.34 28.73 -23.05
CA GLU A 182 -12.19 29.34 -24.37
C GLU A 182 -13.54 29.56 -25.08
N LYS A 183 -14.52 28.67 -24.82
CA LYS A 183 -15.87 28.77 -25.42
C LYS A 183 -16.83 29.62 -24.60
N GLU A 184 -16.75 29.54 -23.28
CA GLU A 184 -17.70 30.17 -22.35
C GLU A 184 -17.16 31.48 -21.73
N GLY A 185 -15.90 31.86 -22.02
CA GLY A 185 -15.35 33.17 -21.67
C GLY A 185 -14.78 33.28 -20.25
N PHE A 186 -14.41 32.17 -19.58
CA PHE A 186 -13.69 32.26 -18.31
C PHE A 186 -12.20 31.95 -18.45
N SER A 187 -11.40 32.52 -17.56
CA SER A 187 -9.94 32.46 -17.66
C SER A 187 -9.37 31.10 -17.21
N ILE A 188 -8.20 30.74 -17.73
CA ILE A 188 -7.44 29.57 -17.28
C ILE A 188 -7.16 29.61 -15.78
N LEU A 189 -6.97 30.79 -15.19
CA LEU A 189 -6.77 30.97 -13.76
C LEU A 189 -8.01 30.56 -12.95
N ALA A 190 -9.21 30.79 -13.50
CA ALA A 190 -10.46 30.34 -12.87
C ALA A 190 -10.56 28.81 -12.88
N ALA A 191 -10.17 28.15 -14.01
CA ALA A 191 -10.11 26.71 -14.11
C ALA A 191 -9.11 26.09 -13.11
N GLN A 192 -7.91 26.63 -13.04
CA GLN A 192 -6.88 26.20 -12.08
C GLN A 192 -7.33 26.35 -10.62
N ARG A 193 -7.98 27.49 -10.33
CA ARG A 193 -8.52 27.75 -8.98
C ARG A 193 -9.58 26.72 -8.59
N LEU A 194 -10.49 26.38 -9.50
CA LEU A 194 -11.50 25.36 -9.26
C LEU A 194 -10.87 23.99 -8.95
N VAL A 195 -9.88 23.56 -9.75
CA VAL A 195 -9.18 22.30 -9.51
C VAL A 195 -8.49 22.30 -8.15
N LEU A 196 -7.81 23.38 -7.77
CA LEU A 196 -7.17 23.51 -6.46
C LEU A 196 -8.19 23.50 -5.31
N GLN A 197 -9.33 24.11 -5.46
CA GLN A 197 -10.41 24.09 -4.47
C GLN A 197 -10.95 22.66 -4.29
N CYS A 198 -11.12 21.90 -5.37
CA CYS A 198 -11.50 20.47 -5.29
C CYS A 198 -10.46 19.65 -4.52
N VAL A 199 -9.17 19.82 -4.81
CA VAL A 199 -8.08 19.14 -4.09
C VAL A 199 -8.07 19.49 -2.61
N LEU A 200 -8.26 20.79 -2.28
CA LEU A 200 -8.33 21.21 -0.89
C LEU A 200 -9.55 20.66 -0.17
N ALA A 201 -10.70 20.53 -0.85
CA ALA A 201 -11.91 19.94 -0.26
C ALA A 201 -11.69 18.44 0.05
N MET A 202 -11.11 17.67 -0.87
CA MET A 202 -10.74 16.27 -0.64
C MET A 202 -9.75 16.14 0.53
N PHE A 203 -8.70 16.95 0.55
CA PHE A 203 -7.74 16.95 1.66
C PHE A 203 -8.39 17.31 3.01
N ALA A 204 -9.27 18.32 3.03
CA ALA A 204 -9.98 18.70 4.24
C ALA A 204 -10.89 17.60 4.78
N GLU A 205 -11.48 16.81 3.89
CA GLU A 205 -12.28 15.62 4.22
C GLU A 205 -11.39 14.53 4.81
N ASP A 206 -10.29 14.18 4.15
CA ASP A 206 -9.33 13.17 4.63
C ASP A 206 -8.75 13.52 6.00
N ARG A 207 -8.60 14.83 6.29
CA ARG A 207 -8.11 15.31 7.58
C ARG A 207 -9.21 15.48 8.64
N GLY A 208 -10.46 15.13 8.32
CA GLY A 208 -11.60 15.27 9.22
C GLY A 208 -12.03 16.71 9.48
N MET A 209 -11.61 17.66 8.64
CA MET A 209 -12.07 19.06 8.70
C MET A 209 -13.45 19.23 8.05
N LEU A 210 -13.83 18.33 7.17
CA LEU A 210 -15.16 18.16 6.61
C LEU A 210 -15.75 16.82 7.03
N PRO A 211 -17.08 16.67 7.06
CA PRO A 211 -17.73 15.40 7.25
C PRO A 211 -17.32 14.39 6.16
N THR A 212 -17.27 13.11 6.51
CA THR A 212 -16.97 12.02 5.58
C THR A 212 -17.93 12.04 4.40
N ASP A 213 -17.40 11.81 3.20
CA ASP A 213 -18.13 11.78 1.91
C ASP A 213 -18.85 13.10 1.54
N MET A 214 -18.58 14.21 2.22
CA MET A 214 -19.24 15.48 1.96
C MET A 214 -18.94 16.01 0.56
N PHE A 215 -17.68 16.00 0.13
CA PHE A 215 -17.29 16.45 -1.21
C PHE A 215 -17.85 15.56 -2.30
N ILE A 216 -17.77 14.23 -2.12
CA ILE A 216 -18.35 13.24 -3.04
C ILE A 216 -19.86 13.44 -3.18
N ASN A 217 -20.58 13.65 -2.07
CA ASN A 217 -22.00 13.91 -2.07
C ASN A 217 -22.36 15.22 -2.83
N CYS A 218 -21.56 16.27 -2.69
CA CYS A 218 -21.69 17.49 -3.47
C CYS A 218 -21.55 17.23 -4.98
N ILE A 219 -20.58 16.40 -5.39
CA ILE A 219 -20.43 16.01 -6.81
C ILE A 219 -21.64 15.21 -7.28
N GLN A 220 -22.13 14.25 -6.51
CA GLN A 220 -23.32 13.45 -6.85
C GLN A 220 -24.57 14.31 -6.98
N ASP A 221 -24.74 15.28 -6.11
CA ASP A 221 -25.82 16.26 -6.17
C ASP A 221 -25.77 17.08 -7.48
N CYS A 222 -24.59 17.50 -7.90
CA CYS A 222 -24.39 18.17 -9.19
C CYS A 222 -24.72 17.27 -10.37
N LEU A 223 -24.30 16.00 -10.34
CA LEU A 223 -24.64 15.01 -11.35
C LEU A 223 -26.15 14.71 -11.39
N GLY A 224 -26.82 14.80 -10.24
CA GLY A 224 -28.27 14.70 -10.10
C GLY A 224 -29.06 15.92 -10.59
N GLY A 225 -28.37 16.95 -11.12
CA GLY A 225 -28.97 18.14 -11.72
C GLY A 225 -29.05 19.36 -10.81
N LYS A 226 -28.51 19.33 -9.59
CA LYS A 226 -28.36 20.54 -8.77
C LYS A 226 -27.32 21.48 -9.36
N SER A 227 -27.48 22.78 -9.11
CA SER A 227 -26.53 23.80 -9.57
C SER A 227 -25.16 23.60 -8.93
N SER A 228 -24.12 23.40 -9.76
CA SER A 228 -22.74 23.29 -9.27
C SER A 228 -22.25 24.61 -8.64
N TYR A 229 -22.78 25.75 -9.08
CA TYR A 229 -22.49 27.04 -8.46
C TYR A 229 -22.98 27.10 -7.01
N ASP A 230 -24.20 26.63 -6.76
CA ASP A 230 -24.76 26.67 -5.41
C ASP A 230 -24.16 25.59 -4.51
N VAL A 231 -23.97 24.37 -5.01
CA VAL A 231 -23.49 23.23 -4.21
C VAL A 231 -21.97 23.34 -3.97
N LEU A 232 -21.14 23.36 -5.01
CA LEU A 232 -19.70 23.44 -4.88
C LEU A 232 -19.22 24.83 -4.47
N GLY A 233 -19.83 25.88 -5.04
CA GLY A 233 -19.54 27.26 -4.66
C GLY A 233 -19.90 27.51 -3.20
N GLY A 234 -21.02 26.99 -2.71
CA GLY A 234 -21.41 27.05 -1.30
C GLY A 234 -20.40 26.34 -0.39
N LEU A 235 -19.97 25.13 -0.76
CA LEU A 235 -18.94 24.39 -0.03
C LEU A 235 -17.63 25.18 0.06
N PHE A 236 -17.14 25.72 -1.06
CA PHE A 236 -15.88 26.46 -1.08
C PHE A 236 -15.96 27.80 -0.32
N GLN A 237 -17.13 28.47 -0.35
CA GLN A 237 -17.36 29.66 0.48
C GLN A 237 -17.33 29.30 1.95
N GLU A 238 -17.95 28.20 2.35
CA GLU A 238 -17.96 27.73 3.73
C GLU A 238 -16.57 27.35 4.22
N MET A 239 -15.77 26.69 3.38
CA MET A 239 -14.36 26.37 3.69
C MET A 239 -13.51 27.64 3.87
N ASN A 240 -13.83 28.72 3.19
CA ASN A 240 -13.09 29.99 3.25
C ASN A 240 -13.53 30.92 4.41
N ARG A 241 -14.57 30.56 5.17
CA ARG A 241 -15.02 31.33 6.31
C ARG A 241 -14.27 30.89 7.57
N PRO A 242 -13.77 31.84 8.40
CA PRO A 242 -13.23 31.48 9.70
C PRO A 242 -14.35 30.93 10.61
N GLY A 243 -14.01 30.01 11.50
CA GLY A 243 -14.97 29.45 12.44
C GLY A 243 -14.85 27.91 12.55
N VAL A 244 -15.88 27.31 13.13
CA VAL A 244 -15.95 25.85 13.29
C VAL A 244 -16.50 25.22 12.00
N SER A 245 -15.85 24.17 11.52
CA SER A 245 -16.31 23.41 10.35
C SER A 245 -17.58 22.61 10.66
N PRO A 246 -18.34 22.15 9.63
CA PRO A 246 -19.45 21.23 9.85
C PRO A 246 -19.07 19.94 10.59
N ALA A 247 -17.80 19.53 10.53
CA ALA A 247 -17.26 18.41 11.29
C ALA A 247 -16.81 18.75 12.73
N GLY A 248 -17.04 19.99 13.17
CA GLY A 248 -16.66 20.46 14.51
C GLY A 248 -15.19 20.89 14.66
N THR A 249 -14.41 20.91 13.57
CA THR A 249 -13.01 21.32 13.56
C THR A 249 -12.89 22.81 13.28
N TYR A 250 -12.01 23.52 13.99
CA TYR A 250 -11.80 24.94 13.77
C TYR A 250 -11.14 25.19 12.40
N LYS A 251 -11.72 26.11 11.64
CA LYS A 251 -11.19 26.61 10.37
C LYS A 251 -10.44 27.92 10.68
N GLY A 252 -9.16 27.83 10.92
CA GLY A 252 -8.33 28.96 11.27
C GLY A 252 -7.40 29.34 10.17
#